data_036ad81dbdbf65624bde3c2da7bb8251
#
_entry.id   036ad81dbdbf65624bde3c2da7bb8251
#
_cell.length_a   1.000
_cell.length_b   1.000
_cell.length_c   1.000
_cell.angle_alpha   90.00
_cell.angle_beta   90.00
_cell.angle_gamma   90.00
#
_symmetry.space_group_name_H-M   'P 1'
#
loop_
_entity.id
_entity.type
_entity.pdbx_description
1 polymer ?
#
loop_
_entity_poly.entity_id
_entity_poly.type
_entity_poly.pdbx_seq_one_letter_code
_entity_poly.pdbx_strand_id
1 'polypeptide(L)'
;MIVIGIDQAATSGWAIARRANGAAKVLESGTVRGAVARRDVIARAVSLGEPLAAVYEAHTVGGGRHWNPATILGLGDARGRWLEALELAGVPRRLCIGVEPYTWRAAMIGRHRLTSDAWKAQSMLACSGRGIAVASDDEAEAVLIALWGAQHSAEIAKIAGKR
;
A
#
# COMPACT_ATOMS: atom_id res chain seq x y z
N MET A 1 -0.77 -15.46 3.90
CA MET A 1 0.14 -14.28 3.93
C MET A 1 -0.70 -13.03 4.07
N ILE A 2 -0.39 -12.21 5.03
CA ILE A 2 -0.94 -10.87 5.23
C ILE A 2 -0.15 -9.87 4.38
N VAL A 3 -0.84 -8.87 3.84
CA VAL A 3 -0.23 -7.76 3.11
C VAL A 3 -0.71 -6.45 3.71
N ILE A 4 0.22 -5.56 4.05
CA ILE A 4 -0.09 -4.15 4.33
C ILE A 4 0.10 -3.37 3.03
N GLY A 5 -0.95 -2.71 2.55
CA GLY A 5 -0.88 -1.70 1.50
C GLY A 5 -0.69 -0.33 2.12
N ILE A 6 0.20 0.46 1.55
CA ILE A 6 0.58 1.78 2.07
C ILE A 6 0.55 2.80 0.94
N ASP A 7 -0.28 3.82 1.08
CA ASP A 7 -0.18 5.08 0.35
C ASP A 7 0.58 6.08 1.24
N GLN A 8 1.85 6.30 0.91
CA GLN A 8 2.76 7.04 1.76
C GLN A 8 2.62 8.54 1.58
N ALA A 9 2.23 9.23 2.63
CA ALA A 9 2.15 10.68 2.73
C ALA A 9 2.41 11.14 4.18
N ALA A 10 2.34 12.43 4.45
CA ALA A 10 2.41 12.97 5.81
C ALA A 10 1.29 12.39 6.70
N THR A 11 0.08 12.29 6.14
CA THR A 11 -0.99 11.41 6.61
C THR A 11 -1.05 10.26 5.61
N SER A 12 -0.69 9.06 6.04
CA SER A 12 -0.62 7.90 5.15
C SER A 12 -1.91 7.10 5.20
N GLY A 13 -2.40 6.70 4.04
CA GLY A 13 -3.38 5.63 3.93
C GLY A 13 -2.72 4.27 4.20
N TRP A 14 -3.45 3.37 4.83
CA TRP A 14 -3.01 2.00 5.06
C TRP A 14 -4.19 1.02 4.98
N ALA A 15 -3.91 -0.20 4.59
CA ALA A 15 -4.87 -1.29 4.65
C ALA A 15 -4.17 -2.63 4.89
N ILE A 16 -4.81 -3.50 5.64
CA ILE A 16 -4.40 -4.88 5.87
C ILE A 16 -5.30 -5.78 5.04
N ALA A 17 -4.72 -6.59 4.20
CA ALA A 17 -5.45 -7.55 3.37
C ALA A 17 -4.81 -8.94 3.39
N ARG A 18 -5.58 -9.96 3.05
CA ARG A 18 -5.08 -11.31 2.81
C ARG A 18 -5.78 -11.97 1.64
N ARG A 19 -5.13 -12.95 1.04
CA ARG A 19 -5.80 -13.86 0.11
C ARG A 19 -6.41 -15.03 0.88
N ALA A 20 -7.71 -15.22 0.73
CA ALA A 20 -8.45 -16.33 1.31
C ALA A 20 -9.38 -16.91 0.25
N ASN A 21 -9.38 -18.25 0.08
CA ASN A 21 -10.23 -18.96 -0.88
C ASN A 21 -10.12 -18.42 -2.32
N GLY A 22 -8.90 -18.08 -2.75
CA GLY A 22 -8.63 -17.55 -4.08
C GLY A 22 -8.89 -16.05 -4.27
N ALA A 23 -9.57 -15.39 -3.34
CA ALA A 23 -9.89 -13.95 -3.39
C ALA A 23 -9.08 -13.14 -2.38
N ALA A 24 -8.73 -11.90 -2.75
CA ALA A 24 -8.16 -10.93 -1.82
C ALA A 24 -9.28 -10.27 -1.01
N LYS A 25 -9.09 -10.16 0.32
CA LYS A 25 -10.06 -9.55 1.24
C LYS A 25 -9.33 -8.54 2.13
N VAL A 26 -9.91 -7.35 2.26
CA VAL A 26 -9.50 -6.35 3.26
C VAL A 26 -9.99 -6.78 4.64
N LEU A 27 -9.12 -6.69 5.62
CA LEU A 27 -9.41 -6.99 7.02
C LEU A 27 -9.62 -5.70 7.81
N GLU A 28 -8.80 -4.68 7.53
CA GLU A 28 -8.82 -3.40 8.21
C GLU A 28 -8.18 -2.34 7.31
N SER A 29 -8.63 -1.09 7.41
CA SER A 29 -8.03 0.04 6.70
C SER A 29 -8.23 1.34 7.46
N GLY A 30 -7.51 2.38 7.07
CA GLY A 30 -7.64 3.71 7.65
C GLY A 30 -6.53 4.65 7.21
N THR A 31 -6.44 5.78 7.89
CA THR A 31 -5.34 6.72 7.75
C THR A 31 -4.57 6.85 9.06
N VAL A 32 -3.29 7.20 8.95
CA VAL A 32 -2.43 7.30 10.13
C VAL A 32 -1.42 8.43 9.98
N ARG A 33 -1.17 9.14 11.10
CA ARG A 33 -0.15 10.16 11.21
C ARG A 33 0.74 9.89 12.43
N GLY A 34 2.07 10.01 12.24
CA GLY A 34 3.03 9.83 13.34
C GLY A 34 3.55 8.40 13.49
N ALA A 35 4.66 8.27 14.23
CA ALA A 35 5.41 7.02 14.35
C ALA A 35 4.68 5.96 15.18
N VAL A 36 4.07 6.36 16.30
CA VAL A 36 3.38 5.44 17.23
C VAL A 36 2.24 4.76 16.48
N ALA A 37 1.36 5.54 15.84
CA ALA A 37 0.21 4.99 15.14
C ALA A 37 0.59 4.06 13.96
N ARG A 38 1.73 4.30 13.27
CA ARG A 38 2.25 3.35 12.27
C ARG A 38 2.68 2.02 12.89
N ARG A 39 3.35 2.06 14.05
CA ARG A 39 3.75 0.84 14.78
C ARG A 39 2.54 0.05 15.23
N ASP A 40 1.47 0.72 15.68
CA ASP A 40 0.22 0.05 16.07
C ASP A 40 -0.44 -0.67 14.90
N VAL A 41 -0.47 -0.07 13.70
CA VAL A 41 -0.94 -0.72 12.47
C VAL A 41 -0.14 -1.99 12.18
N ILE A 42 1.20 -1.88 12.22
CA ILE A 42 2.08 -3.01 11.94
C ILE A 42 1.92 -4.09 13.00
N ALA A 43 1.82 -3.73 14.29
CA ALA A 43 1.62 -4.67 15.38
C ALA A 43 0.30 -5.46 15.21
N ARG A 44 -0.78 -4.80 14.78
CA ARG A 44 -2.04 -5.48 14.45
C ARG A 44 -1.87 -6.49 13.31
N ALA A 45 -1.16 -6.12 12.24
CA ALA A 45 -0.91 -7.04 11.13
C ALA A 45 -0.05 -8.24 11.55
N VAL A 46 0.99 -8.02 12.37
CA VAL A 46 1.85 -9.07 12.92
C VAL A 46 1.06 -10.01 13.85
N SER A 47 0.14 -9.46 14.67
CA SER A 47 -0.68 -10.25 15.60
C SER A 47 -1.60 -11.26 14.93
N LEU A 48 -1.82 -11.15 13.61
CA LEU A 48 -2.57 -12.14 12.84
C LEU A 48 -1.84 -13.47 12.67
N GLY A 49 -0.54 -13.54 13.05
CA GLY A 49 0.23 -14.78 13.10
C GLY A 49 0.60 -15.39 11.73
N GLU A 50 0.36 -14.67 10.65
CA GLU A 50 0.73 -15.08 9.30
C GLU A 50 1.99 -14.32 8.81
N PRO A 51 2.76 -14.88 7.83
CA PRO A 51 3.83 -14.12 7.18
C PRO A 51 3.31 -12.79 6.63
N LEU A 52 4.05 -11.70 6.92
CA LEU A 52 3.68 -10.35 6.57
C LEU A 52 4.57 -9.80 5.46
N ALA A 53 3.95 -9.17 4.46
CA ALA A 53 4.60 -8.36 3.45
C ALA A 53 4.00 -6.94 3.44
N ALA A 54 4.76 -5.97 2.96
CA ALA A 54 4.28 -4.62 2.74
C ALA A 54 4.38 -4.28 1.25
N VAL A 55 3.35 -3.63 0.71
CA VAL A 55 3.32 -3.09 -0.64
C VAL A 55 3.05 -1.60 -0.55
N TYR A 56 3.87 -0.80 -1.20
CA TYR A 56 3.75 0.65 -1.21
C TYR A 56 3.92 1.22 -2.61
N GLU A 57 3.37 2.42 -2.86
CA GLU A 57 3.54 3.08 -4.14
C GLU A 57 5.00 3.51 -4.36
N ALA A 58 5.62 3.02 -5.43
CA ALA A 58 6.98 3.41 -5.80
C ALA A 58 6.90 4.67 -6.69
N HIS A 59 7.32 5.81 -6.14
CA HIS A 59 7.46 7.02 -6.94
C HIS A 59 8.80 6.99 -7.68
N THR A 60 8.75 6.87 -9.01
CA THR A 60 9.92 7.08 -9.87
C THR A 60 10.12 8.57 -10.13
N VAL A 61 11.27 9.07 -9.72
CA VAL A 61 11.74 10.40 -10.11
C VAL A 61 12.20 10.33 -11.56
N GLY A 62 11.34 10.77 -12.47
CA GLY A 62 11.61 10.73 -13.93
C GLY A 62 10.30 10.80 -14.72
N GLY A 63 10.38 10.82 -16.03
CA GLY A 63 9.19 10.76 -16.91
C GLY A 63 8.49 12.11 -17.15
N GLY A 64 9.24 13.22 -17.13
CA GLY A 64 8.75 14.53 -17.57
C GLY A 64 7.83 15.28 -16.60
N ARG A 65 7.64 14.78 -15.38
CA ARG A 65 6.95 15.52 -14.33
C ARG A 65 7.94 16.41 -13.60
N HIS A 66 7.64 17.71 -13.54
CA HIS A 66 8.31 18.64 -12.63
C HIS A 66 7.83 18.39 -11.20
N TRP A 67 8.55 17.56 -10.47
CA TRP A 67 8.29 17.33 -9.06
C TRP A 67 8.88 18.48 -8.23
N ASN A 68 8.08 19.05 -7.34
CA ASN A 68 8.60 19.95 -6.32
C ASN A 68 9.59 19.15 -5.41
N PRO A 69 10.85 19.60 -5.22
CA PRO A 69 11.83 18.92 -4.37
C PRO A 69 11.31 18.62 -2.96
N ALA A 70 10.54 19.52 -2.37
CA ALA A 70 9.94 19.31 -1.04
C ALA A 70 8.95 18.14 -1.03
N THR A 71 8.19 17.96 -2.10
CA THR A 71 7.27 16.82 -2.23
C THR A 71 8.06 15.52 -2.33
N ILE A 72 9.11 15.47 -3.13
CA ILE A 72 9.98 14.27 -3.26
C ILE A 72 10.59 13.89 -1.91
N LEU A 73 11.14 14.87 -1.19
CA LEU A 73 11.73 14.66 0.13
C LEU A 73 10.68 14.17 1.14
N GLY A 74 9.50 14.77 1.15
CA GLY A 74 8.40 14.39 2.04
C GLY A 74 7.91 12.95 1.79
N LEU A 75 7.77 12.54 0.53
CA LEU A 75 7.41 11.17 0.16
C LEU A 75 8.52 10.18 0.53
N GLY A 76 9.78 10.54 0.30
CA GLY A 76 10.94 9.74 0.68
C GLY A 76 11.03 9.53 2.19
N ASP A 77 10.80 10.58 2.99
CA ASP A 77 10.77 10.52 4.44
C ASP A 77 9.60 9.65 4.94
N ALA A 78 8.39 9.86 4.43
CA ALA A 78 7.24 9.05 4.80
C ALA A 78 7.46 7.56 4.50
N ARG A 79 8.02 7.23 3.33
CA ARG A 79 8.40 5.87 2.97
C ARG A 79 9.46 5.31 3.91
N GLY A 80 10.51 6.06 4.19
CA GLY A 80 11.60 5.67 5.09
C GLY A 80 11.08 5.27 6.46
N ARG A 81 10.19 6.06 7.03
CA ARG A 81 9.57 5.81 8.34
C ARG A 81 8.69 4.56 8.38
N TRP A 82 7.97 4.24 7.30
CA TRP A 82 7.22 2.99 7.21
C TRP A 82 8.15 1.78 7.13
N LEU A 83 9.18 1.87 6.30
CA LEU A 83 10.14 0.79 6.10
C LEU A 83 10.96 0.49 7.35
N GLU A 84 11.37 1.53 8.08
CA GLU A 84 12.03 1.39 9.38
C GLU A 84 11.11 0.71 10.39
N ALA A 85 9.83 1.14 10.50
CA ALA A 85 8.89 0.54 11.43
C ALA A 85 8.58 -0.92 11.10
N LEU A 86 8.50 -1.29 9.83
CA LEU A 86 8.33 -2.68 9.37
C LEU A 86 9.56 -3.54 9.71
N GLU A 87 10.76 -3.02 9.47
CA GLU A 87 12.02 -3.71 9.78
C GLU A 87 12.17 -3.96 11.29
N LEU A 88 11.86 -2.96 12.13
CA LEU A 88 11.84 -3.09 13.58
C LEU A 88 10.81 -4.12 14.08
N ALA A 89 9.73 -4.32 13.32
CA ALA A 89 8.73 -5.35 13.59
C ALA A 89 9.11 -6.74 13.03
N GLY A 90 10.32 -6.87 12.47
CA GLY A 90 10.83 -8.14 11.94
C GLY A 90 10.37 -8.48 10.52
N VAL A 91 9.78 -7.53 9.79
CA VAL A 91 9.42 -7.73 8.37
C VAL A 91 10.67 -7.57 7.50
N PRO A 92 11.14 -8.63 6.82
CA PRO A 92 12.35 -8.55 6.02
C PRO A 92 12.22 -7.53 4.89
N ARG A 93 13.25 -6.73 4.65
CA ARG A 93 13.27 -5.70 3.60
C ARG A 93 12.85 -6.20 2.22
N ARG A 94 13.19 -7.44 1.86
CA ARG A 94 12.77 -8.08 0.61
C ARG A 94 11.27 -8.33 0.48
N LEU A 95 10.53 -8.24 1.58
CA LEU A 95 9.07 -8.31 1.62
C LEU A 95 8.40 -6.93 1.64
N CYS A 96 9.18 -5.86 1.53
CA CYS A 96 8.69 -4.50 1.38
C CYS A 96 8.79 -4.12 -0.11
N ILE A 97 7.70 -4.29 -0.84
CA ILE A 97 7.66 -4.21 -2.31
C ILE A 97 7.14 -2.84 -2.74
N GLY A 98 7.96 -2.11 -3.49
CA GLY A 98 7.50 -0.92 -4.20
C GLY A 98 6.79 -1.30 -5.50
N VAL A 99 5.59 -0.80 -5.73
CA VAL A 99 4.84 -1.00 -6.96
C VAL A 99 4.58 0.34 -7.66
N GLU A 100 4.84 0.38 -8.96
CA GLU A 100 4.56 1.57 -9.77
C GLU A 100 3.04 1.89 -9.78
N PRO A 101 2.65 3.17 -9.66
CA PRO A 101 1.24 3.57 -9.66
C PRO A 101 0.45 3.00 -10.82
N TYR A 102 1.01 3.03 -12.02
CA TYR A 102 0.36 2.50 -13.22
C TYR A 102 0.06 1.00 -13.10
N THR A 103 0.92 0.23 -12.45
CA THR A 103 0.77 -1.23 -12.35
C THR A 103 -0.44 -1.61 -11.53
N TRP A 104 -0.56 -1.10 -10.30
CA TRP A 104 -1.68 -1.45 -9.44
C TRP A 104 -2.98 -0.78 -9.90
N ARG A 105 -2.91 0.47 -10.40
CA ARG A 105 -4.09 1.18 -10.93
C ARG A 105 -4.68 0.46 -12.14
N ALA A 106 -3.84 0.03 -13.08
CA ALA A 106 -4.30 -0.74 -14.24
C ALA A 106 -5.00 -2.06 -13.86
N ALA A 107 -4.49 -2.74 -12.83
CA ALA A 107 -5.05 -4.00 -12.35
C ALA A 107 -6.36 -3.80 -11.53
N MET A 108 -6.43 -2.76 -10.71
CA MET A 108 -7.50 -2.58 -9.72
C MET A 108 -8.63 -1.67 -10.20
N ILE A 109 -8.35 -0.74 -11.11
CA ILE A 109 -9.29 0.27 -11.59
C ILE A 109 -9.49 0.17 -13.11
N GLY A 110 -8.41 -0.08 -13.85
CA GLY A 110 -8.38 -0.12 -15.30
C GLY A 110 -7.31 0.79 -15.90
N ARG A 111 -7.14 0.66 -17.22
CA ARG A 111 -6.13 1.44 -17.96
C ARG A 111 -6.76 2.75 -18.45
N HIS A 112 -6.56 3.82 -17.70
CA HIS A 112 -7.05 5.17 -18.03
C HIS A 112 -5.91 6.17 -18.02
N ARG A 113 -6.07 7.26 -18.80
CA ARG A 113 -5.22 8.45 -18.70
C ARG A 113 -6.03 9.51 -17.95
N LEU A 114 -5.83 9.60 -16.65
CA LEU A 114 -6.58 10.48 -15.77
C LEU A 114 -5.65 11.50 -15.10
N THR A 115 -6.22 12.63 -14.70
CA THR A 115 -5.54 13.57 -13.80
C THR A 115 -5.40 12.96 -12.40
N SER A 116 -4.59 13.58 -11.55
CA SER A 116 -4.42 13.13 -10.14
C SER A 116 -5.76 13.04 -9.41
N ASP A 117 -6.57 14.10 -9.49
CA ASP A 117 -7.86 14.15 -8.78
C ASP A 117 -8.87 13.14 -9.33
N ALA A 118 -8.85 12.89 -10.64
CA ALA A 118 -9.69 11.86 -11.24
C ALA A 118 -9.26 10.45 -10.80
N TRP A 119 -7.95 10.17 -10.61
CA TRP A 119 -7.49 8.91 -10.03
C TRP A 119 -7.99 8.71 -8.61
N LYS A 120 -7.93 9.75 -7.77
CA LYS A 120 -8.45 9.72 -6.39
C LYS A 120 -9.94 9.39 -6.37
N ALA A 121 -10.74 10.07 -7.18
CA ALA A 121 -12.17 9.78 -7.32
C ALA A 121 -12.43 8.33 -7.79
N GLN A 122 -11.65 7.83 -8.75
CA GLN A 122 -11.79 6.45 -9.23
C GLN A 122 -11.37 5.41 -8.18
N SER A 123 -10.38 5.71 -7.34
CA SER A 123 -10.00 4.84 -6.23
C SER A 123 -11.14 4.69 -5.21
N MET A 124 -11.80 5.79 -4.85
CA MET A 124 -12.99 5.78 -3.99
C MET A 124 -14.14 4.96 -4.61
N LEU A 125 -14.44 5.18 -5.88
CA LEU A 125 -15.47 4.43 -6.61
C LEU A 125 -15.14 2.94 -6.71
N ALA A 126 -13.88 2.59 -6.94
CA ALA A 126 -13.43 1.20 -7.02
C ALA A 126 -13.56 0.47 -5.67
N CYS A 127 -13.34 1.14 -4.54
CA CYS A 127 -13.60 0.61 -3.20
C CYS A 127 -15.11 0.42 -2.98
N SER A 128 -15.91 1.45 -3.27
CA SER A 128 -17.37 1.39 -3.14
C SER A 128 -17.99 0.26 -3.98
N GLY A 129 -17.55 0.08 -5.23
CA GLY A 129 -18.00 -1.00 -6.11
C GLY A 129 -17.64 -2.41 -5.61
N ARG A 130 -16.69 -2.51 -4.65
CA ARG A 130 -16.34 -3.76 -3.95
C ARG A 130 -17.02 -3.89 -2.58
N GLY A 131 -17.89 -2.96 -2.22
CA GLY A 131 -18.55 -2.92 -0.91
C GLY A 131 -17.60 -2.56 0.23
N ILE A 132 -16.47 -1.87 -0.05
CA ILE A 132 -15.50 -1.44 0.94
C ILE A 132 -15.73 0.05 1.22
N ALA A 133 -16.14 0.36 2.46
CA ALA A 133 -16.27 1.73 2.92
C ALA A 133 -14.88 2.29 3.26
N VAL A 134 -14.57 3.48 2.75
CA VAL A 134 -13.33 4.22 3.01
C VAL A 134 -13.66 5.68 3.30
N ALA A 135 -12.87 6.32 4.16
CA ALA A 135 -13.10 7.70 4.61
C ALA A 135 -12.34 8.74 3.78
N SER A 136 -11.32 8.33 3.02
CA SER A 136 -10.48 9.23 2.23
C SER A 136 -9.92 8.56 0.98
N ASP A 137 -9.40 9.37 0.06
CA ASP A 137 -8.68 8.91 -1.12
C ASP A 137 -7.37 8.19 -0.78
N ASP A 138 -6.61 8.68 0.22
CA ASP A 138 -5.39 8.02 0.71
C ASP A 138 -5.71 6.61 1.24
N GLU A 139 -6.80 6.46 2.00
CA GLU A 139 -7.26 5.14 2.46
C GLU A 139 -7.69 4.26 1.29
N ALA A 140 -8.42 4.81 0.32
CA ALA A 140 -8.87 4.07 -0.86
C ALA A 140 -7.68 3.54 -1.69
N GLU A 141 -6.67 4.38 -1.92
CA GLU A 141 -5.46 3.96 -2.65
C GLU A 141 -4.72 2.87 -1.88
N ALA A 142 -4.55 3.00 -0.57
CA ALA A 142 -3.94 1.97 0.27
C ALA A 142 -4.71 0.64 0.25
N VAL A 143 -6.04 0.67 0.27
CA VAL A 143 -6.91 -0.50 0.12
C VAL A 143 -6.65 -1.21 -1.20
N LEU A 144 -6.61 -0.48 -2.31
CA LEU A 144 -6.38 -1.06 -3.63
C LEU A 144 -4.96 -1.63 -3.77
N ILE A 145 -3.96 -0.96 -3.20
CA ILE A 145 -2.57 -1.46 -3.12
C ILE A 145 -2.51 -2.77 -2.31
N ALA A 146 -3.19 -2.82 -1.16
CA ALA A 146 -3.24 -4.03 -0.32
C ALA A 146 -3.92 -5.20 -1.04
N LEU A 147 -5.03 -4.96 -1.72
CA LEU A 147 -5.74 -5.98 -2.51
C LEU A 147 -4.87 -6.47 -3.66
N TRP A 148 -4.21 -5.57 -4.39
CA TRP A 148 -3.25 -5.93 -5.43
C TRP A 148 -2.14 -6.82 -4.88
N GLY A 149 -1.52 -6.44 -3.77
CA GLY A 149 -0.48 -7.23 -3.11
C GLY A 149 -0.97 -8.60 -2.65
N ALA A 150 -2.18 -8.67 -2.08
CA ALA A 150 -2.77 -9.93 -1.65
C ALA A 150 -3.08 -10.86 -2.83
N GLN A 151 -3.49 -10.34 -3.99
CA GLN A 151 -3.66 -11.11 -5.22
C GLN A 151 -2.34 -11.70 -5.72
N HIS A 152 -1.23 -10.95 -5.58
CA HIS A 152 0.13 -11.34 -5.98
C HIS A 152 0.95 -11.99 -4.85
N SER A 153 0.30 -12.40 -3.77
CA SER A 153 0.98 -12.94 -2.58
C SER A 153 1.84 -14.18 -2.86
N ALA A 154 1.49 -14.98 -3.88
CA ALA A 154 2.29 -16.13 -4.28
C ALA A 154 3.64 -15.72 -4.93
N GLU A 155 3.63 -14.67 -5.75
CA GLU A 155 4.85 -14.10 -6.36
C GLU A 155 5.72 -13.43 -5.29
N ILE A 156 5.11 -12.70 -4.37
CA ILE A 156 5.79 -12.07 -3.23
C ILE A 156 6.44 -13.15 -2.35
N ALA A 157 5.75 -14.26 -2.09
CA ALA A 157 6.30 -15.37 -1.31
C ALA A 157 7.52 -16.03 -1.98
N LYS A 158 7.53 -16.12 -3.33
CA LYS A 158 8.70 -16.61 -4.08
C LYS A 158 9.93 -15.70 -3.92
N ILE A 159 9.73 -14.39 -3.82
CA ILE A 159 10.82 -13.44 -3.54
C ILE A 159 11.37 -13.67 -2.12
N ALA A 160 10.50 -13.94 -1.15
CA ALA A 160 10.88 -14.25 0.22
C ALA A 160 11.75 -15.51 0.34
N GLY A 161 11.47 -16.55 -0.46
CA GLY A 161 12.17 -17.83 -0.43
C GLY A 161 13.53 -17.85 -1.15
N LYS A 162 13.86 -16.83 -1.94
CA LYS A 162 15.19 -16.68 -2.54
C LYS A 162 16.16 -16.14 -1.50
N ARG A 163 17.02 -17.02 -0.97
CA ARG A 163 18.17 -16.69 -0.11
C ARG A 163 19.35 -16.21 -0.94
#